data_9215be38628a04667b245e3662cc4aaa
#
_entry.id   9215be38628a04667b245e3662cc4aaa
#
_cell.length_a   1.000
_cell.length_b   1.000
_cell.length_c   1.000
_cell.angle_alpha   90.00
_cell.angle_beta   90.00
_cell.angle_gamma   90.00
#
_symmetry.space_group_name_H-M   'P 1'
#
loop_
_entity.id
_entity.type
_entity.pdbx_description
1 polymer ?
#
loop_
_entity_poly.entity_id
_entity_poly.type
_entity_poly.pdbx_seq_one_letter_code
_entity_poly.pdbx_strand_id
1 'polypeptide(L)'
;VVATRGAEPVAEGGYHAALLLDGAAMLQRSALDALEETLAAWEWAISLLREGAVAYLTDIDGPVATACAAGTGTALLADEVRDRTTLRLPPVVRIAAVEGPASVVESVVREISTIDGVDSLGRSRIEGTAVRELVRMPYRVAPQVTEQLRAAVVRDALSGRRGARLRVRMDDDRALDQLAETAL
;
A
#
# COMPACT_ATOMS: atom_id res chain seq x y z
N VAL A 1 13.23 -9.08 -26.83
CA VAL A 1 12.68 -7.83 -26.25
C VAL A 1 13.19 -7.71 -24.83
N VAL A 2 13.57 -6.51 -24.42
CA VAL A 2 13.83 -6.14 -23.03
C VAL A 2 12.81 -5.06 -22.69
N ALA A 3 12.09 -5.25 -21.59
CA ALA A 3 11.05 -4.32 -21.14
C ALA A 3 11.14 -4.11 -19.62
N THR A 4 10.73 -2.95 -19.18
CA THR A 4 10.46 -2.72 -17.77
C THR A 4 9.08 -3.26 -17.41
N ARG A 5 8.86 -3.57 -16.15
CA ARG A 5 7.61 -4.11 -15.62
C ARG A 5 6.38 -3.31 -16.09
N GLY A 6 5.41 -4.01 -16.68
CA GLY A 6 4.18 -3.42 -17.18
C GLY A 6 4.30 -2.73 -18.56
N ALA A 7 5.49 -2.74 -19.16
CA ALA A 7 5.75 -2.20 -20.50
C ALA A 7 6.06 -3.29 -21.53
N GLU A 8 5.79 -4.54 -21.20
CA GLU A 8 6.02 -5.68 -22.07
C GLU A 8 5.06 -5.62 -23.27
N PRO A 9 5.57 -5.55 -24.50
CA PRO A 9 4.71 -5.54 -25.67
C PRO A 9 4.09 -6.92 -25.91
N VAL A 10 2.87 -6.94 -26.38
CA VAL A 10 2.22 -8.18 -26.82
C VAL A 10 2.81 -8.60 -28.17
N ALA A 11 3.32 -9.83 -28.23
CA ALA A 11 3.85 -10.41 -29.47
C ALA A 11 2.78 -11.28 -30.12
N GLU A 12 2.68 -11.21 -31.46
CA GLU A 12 1.82 -12.11 -32.21
C GLU A 12 2.30 -13.56 -32.04
N GLY A 13 1.39 -14.44 -31.61
CA GLY A 13 1.70 -15.84 -31.28
C GLY A 13 2.42 -16.07 -29.95
N GLY A 14 2.65 -15.02 -29.15
CA GLY A 14 3.30 -15.08 -27.84
C GLY A 14 4.81 -15.29 -27.87
N TYR A 15 5.45 -15.10 -26.73
CA TYR A 15 6.90 -15.28 -26.60
C TYR A 15 7.28 -16.76 -26.40
N HIS A 16 8.46 -17.14 -26.88
CA HIS A 16 9.00 -18.50 -26.77
C HIS A 16 9.60 -18.81 -25.39
N ALA A 17 10.04 -17.77 -24.69
CA ALA A 17 10.54 -17.83 -23.32
C ALA A 17 10.50 -16.45 -22.68
N ALA A 18 10.46 -16.38 -21.37
CA ALA A 18 10.67 -15.16 -20.59
C ALA A 18 11.77 -15.37 -19.56
N LEU A 19 12.52 -14.31 -19.30
CA LEU A 19 13.47 -14.21 -18.20
C LEU A 19 13.04 -13.05 -17.32
N LEU A 20 12.60 -13.36 -16.09
CA LEU A 20 12.13 -12.41 -15.10
C LEU A 20 13.27 -12.11 -14.14
N LEU A 21 13.80 -10.89 -14.23
CA LEU A 21 15.00 -10.46 -13.51
C LEU A 21 14.62 -9.80 -12.18
N ASP A 22 15.61 -9.69 -11.29
CA ASP A 22 15.57 -8.89 -10.05
C ASP A 22 14.45 -9.31 -9.05
N GLY A 23 14.15 -10.60 -8.96
CA GLY A 23 13.07 -11.12 -8.13
C GLY A 23 13.18 -10.70 -6.67
N ALA A 24 14.36 -10.81 -6.06
CA ALA A 24 14.60 -10.39 -4.68
C ALA A 24 14.39 -8.88 -4.50
N ALA A 25 14.89 -8.06 -5.43
CA ALA A 25 14.77 -6.61 -5.35
C ALA A 25 13.31 -6.16 -5.43
N MET A 26 12.48 -6.86 -6.19
CA MET A 26 11.04 -6.58 -6.27
C MET A 26 10.32 -6.82 -4.95
N LEU A 27 10.67 -7.88 -4.22
CA LEU A 27 10.07 -8.22 -2.94
C LEU A 27 10.64 -7.43 -1.76
N GLN A 28 11.87 -6.95 -1.85
CA GLN A 28 12.53 -6.16 -0.80
C GLN A 28 12.09 -4.69 -0.75
N ARG A 29 11.17 -4.28 -1.60
CA ARG A 29 10.61 -2.93 -1.52
C ARG A 29 9.88 -2.75 -0.18
N SER A 30 10.14 -1.62 0.48
CA SER A 30 9.43 -1.23 1.70
C SER A 30 8.01 -0.78 1.38
N ALA A 31 7.21 -1.67 0.81
CA ALA A 31 5.84 -1.41 0.41
C ALA A 31 4.95 -2.58 0.83
N LEU A 32 3.79 -2.28 1.39
CA LEU A 32 2.87 -3.31 1.89
C LEU A 32 2.36 -4.23 0.77
N ASP A 33 2.28 -3.72 -0.44
CA ASP A 33 1.80 -4.41 -1.65
C ASP A 33 2.92 -5.03 -2.50
N ALA A 34 4.16 -5.06 -2.00
CA ALA A 34 5.32 -5.54 -2.76
C ALA A 34 5.13 -6.98 -3.28
N LEU A 35 4.52 -7.85 -2.47
CA LEU A 35 4.24 -9.24 -2.86
C LEU A 35 3.20 -9.31 -3.97
N GLU A 36 2.06 -8.62 -3.79
CA GLU A 36 0.95 -8.60 -4.74
C GLU A 36 1.37 -8.04 -6.10
N GLU A 37 2.06 -6.90 -6.08
CA GLU A 37 2.55 -6.28 -7.30
C GLU A 37 3.61 -7.12 -8.01
N THR A 38 4.46 -7.81 -7.25
CA THR A 38 5.48 -8.69 -7.82
C THR A 38 4.82 -9.89 -8.50
N LEU A 39 3.91 -10.58 -7.81
CA LEU A 39 3.19 -11.70 -8.37
C LEU A 39 2.37 -11.29 -9.60
N ALA A 40 1.63 -10.18 -9.52
CA ALA A 40 0.84 -9.68 -10.65
C ALA A 40 1.71 -9.36 -11.87
N ALA A 41 2.89 -8.76 -11.66
CA ALA A 41 3.82 -8.46 -12.76
C ALA A 41 4.39 -9.73 -13.41
N TRP A 42 4.73 -10.74 -12.61
CA TRP A 42 5.22 -12.01 -13.13
C TRP A 42 4.12 -12.80 -13.86
N GLU A 43 2.92 -12.88 -13.29
CA GLU A 43 1.77 -13.53 -13.92
C GLU A 43 1.43 -12.85 -15.25
N TRP A 44 1.47 -11.50 -15.29
CA TRP A 44 1.29 -10.76 -16.53
C TRP A 44 2.34 -11.15 -17.57
N ALA A 45 3.64 -11.10 -17.24
CA ALA A 45 4.72 -11.45 -18.17
C ALA A 45 4.63 -12.91 -18.65
N ILE A 46 4.26 -13.83 -17.75
CA ILE A 46 4.04 -15.24 -18.08
C ILE A 46 2.84 -15.41 -19.01
N SER A 47 1.79 -14.64 -18.84
CA SER A 47 0.60 -14.69 -19.69
C SER A 47 0.85 -14.30 -21.15
N LEU A 48 1.96 -13.60 -21.43
CA LEU A 48 2.39 -13.25 -22.77
C LEU A 48 3.17 -14.37 -23.48
N LEU A 49 3.42 -15.47 -22.81
CA LEU A 49 4.08 -16.64 -23.39
C LEU A 49 3.09 -17.46 -24.23
N ARG A 50 3.59 -18.07 -25.29
CA ARG A 50 2.84 -19.08 -26.01
C ARG A 50 2.72 -20.36 -25.19
N GLU A 51 1.79 -21.21 -25.54
CA GLU A 51 1.61 -22.52 -24.94
C GLU A 51 2.91 -23.36 -25.00
N GLY A 52 3.28 -23.97 -23.88
CA GLY A 52 4.51 -24.76 -23.74
C GLY A 52 5.81 -23.98 -23.64
N ALA A 53 5.75 -22.65 -23.61
CA ALA A 53 6.94 -21.82 -23.39
C ALA A 53 7.33 -21.80 -21.88
N VAL A 54 8.58 -21.46 -21.60
CA VAL A 54 9.15 -21.50 -20.25
C VAL A 54 9.48 -20.10 -19.76
N ALA A 55 9.09 -19.79 -18.53
CA ALA A 55 9.54 -18.62 -17.80
C ALA A 55 10.65 -19.01 -16.80
N TYR A 56 11.68 -18.19 -16.73
CA TYR A 56 12.76 -18.33 -15.76
C TYR A 56 12.72 -17.14 -14.79
N LEU A 57 12.64 -17.45 -13.49
CA LEU A 57 12.80 -16.45 -12.43
C LEU A 57 14.26 -16.45 -11.98
N THR A 58 14.84 -15.26 -11.82
CA THR A 58 16.20 -15.09 -11.31
C THR A 58 16.21 -14.32 -10.00
N ASP A 59 17.29 -14.50 -9.24
CA ASP A 59 17.55 -13.79 -7.99
C ASP A 59 16.45 -13.93 -6.93
N ILE A 60 15.78 -15.08 -6.95
CA ILE A 60 14.76 -15.41 -5.97
C ILE A 60 14.71 -16.90 -5.71
N ASP A 61 14.50 -17.27 -4.45
CA ASP A 61 14.27 -18.63 -3.97
C ASP A 61 13.10 -18.66 -2.96
N GLY A 62 12.91 -19.82 -2.33
CA GLY A 62 11.95 -19.98 -1.23
C GLY A 62 10.48 -20.02 -1.66
N PRO A 63 9.55 -19.71 -0.73
CA PRO A 63 8.12 -19.93 -0.93
C PRO A 63 7.50 -19.19 -2.10
N VAL A 64 7.93 -17.95 -2.36
CA VAL A 64 7.38 -17.10 -3.42
C VAL A 64 7.76 -17.65 -4.80
N ALA A 65 9.03 -18.01 -4.98
CA ALA A 65 9.50 -18.63 -6.22
C ALA A 65 8.79 -19.96 -6.48
N THR A 66 8.63 -20.80 -5.43
CA THR A 66 7.92 -22.06 -5.52
C THR A 66 6.45 -21.86 -5.88
N ALA A 67 5.76 -20.91 -5.25
CA ALA A 67 4.36 -20.61 -5.53
C ALA A 67 4.16 -20.10 -6.97
N CYS A 68 5.04 -19.25 -7.44
CA CYS A 68 5.01 -18.75 -8.81
C CYS A 68 5.22 -19.90 -9.82
N ALA A 69 6.23 -20.75 -9.61
CA ALA A 69 6.52 -21.89 -10.48
C ALA A 69 5.38 -22.92 -10.50
N ALA A 70 4.67 -23.10 -9.38
CA ALA A 70 3.54 -24.01 -9.26
C ALA A 70 2.19 -23.40 -9.67
N GLY A 71 2.12 -22.11 -9.98
CA GLY A 71 0.85 -21.41 -10.24
C GLY A 71 -0.04 -21.28 -9.01
N THR A 72 0.53 -21.28 -7.81
CA THR A 72 -0.20 -21.22 -6.53
C THR A 72 -0.09 -19.87 -5.82
N GLY A 73 0.21 -18.81 -6.55
CA GLY A 73 0.35 -17.44 -6.03
C GLY A 73 -0.87 -16.99 -5.22
N THR A 74 -2.09 -17.37 -5.64
CA THR A 74 -3.33 -17.07 -4.92
C THR A 74 -3.35 -17.63 -3.48
N ALA A 75 -2.77 -18.82 -3.25
CA ALA A 75 -2.69 -19.39 -1.91
C ALA A 75 -1.75 -18.54 -1.01
N LEU A 76 -0.63 -18.10 -1.57
CA LEU A 76 0.31 -17.23 -0.87
C LEU A 76 -0.33 -15.89 -0.50
N LEU A 77 -1.11 -15.29 -1.40
CA LEU A 77 -1.86 -14.06 -1.10
C LEU A 77 -2.93 -14.27 -0.03
N ALA A 78 -3.56 -15.45 0.03
CA ALA A 78 -4.51 -15.77 1.08
C ALA A 78 -3.84 -15.87 2.47
N ASP A 79 -2.61 -16.36 2.53
CA ASP A 79 -1.80 -16.37 3.76
C ASP A 79 -1.46 -14.94 4.19
N GLU A 80 -1.03 -14.10 3.26
CA GLU A 80 -0.76 -12.68 3.50
C GLU A 80 -2.00 -11.95 4.07
N VAL A 81 -3.19 -12.18 3.52
CA VAL A 81 -4.44 -11.59 4.03
C VAL A 81 -4.74 -12.06 5.47
N ARG A 82 -4.42 -13.31 5.83
CA ARG A 82 -4.58 -13.79 7.21
C ARG A 82 -3.65 -13.07 8.18
N ASP A 83 -2.40 -12.85 7.78
CA ASP A 83 -1.42 -12.11 8.58
C ASP A 83 -1.84 -10.65 8.76
N ARG A 84 -2.28 -10.00 7.68
CA ARG A 84 -2.82 -8.63 7.72
C ARG A 84 -4.10 -8.52 8.55
N THR A 85 -4.92 -9.57 8.61
CA THR A 85 -6.08 -9.62 9.49
C THR A 85 -5.65 -9.58 10.96
N THR A 86 -4.65 -10.37 11.31
CA THR A 86 -4.10 -10.42 12.68
C THR A 86 -3.46 -9.09 13.07
N LEU A 87 -2.73 -8.48 12.15
CA LEU A 87 -2.04 -7.20 12.36
C LEU A 87 -2.95 -5.98 12.19
N ARG A 88 -4.18 -6.18 11.70
CA ARG A 88 -5.12 -5.10 11.34
C ARG A 88 -4.50 -4.11 10.37
N LEU A 89 -4.01 -4.63 9.24
CA LEU A 89 -3.42 -3.86 8.13
C LEU A 89 -4.34 -3.88 6.88
N PRO A 90 -4.20 -2.94 5.96
CA PRO A 90 -4.89 -3.00 4.67
C PRO A 90 -4.62 -4.33 3.92
N PRO A 91 -5.59 -4.87 3.19
CA PRO A 91 -6.91 -4.32 2.88
C PRO A 91 -8.00 -4.63 3.92
N VAL A 92 -7.67 -5.25 5.05
CA VAL A 92 -8.65 -5.66 6.09
C VAL A 92 -9.24 -4.48 6.85
N VAL A 93 -8.48 -3.41 6.95
CA VAL A 93 -8.88 -2.11 7.50
C VAL A 93 -8.60 -1.00 6.51
N ARG A 94 -9.22 0.15 6.72
CA ARG A 94 -8.88 1.38 5.99
C ARG A 94 -7.89 2.21 6.78
N ILE A 95 -7.10 3.00 6.06
CA ILE A 95 -6.15 3.95 6.62
C ILE A 95 -6.45 5.36 6.13
N ALA A 96 -6.32 6.33 7.03
CA ALA A 96 -6.33 7.74 6.70
C ALA A 96 -5.00 8.37 7.08
N ALA A 97 -4.37 9.11 6.18
CA ALA A 97 -3.27 10.00 6.48
C ALA A 97 -3.82 11.40 6.73
N VAL A 98 -3.64 11.91 7.95
CA VAL A 98 -4.08 13.24 8.39
C VAL A 98 -2.85 14.13 8.50
N GLU A 99 -2.75 15.14 7.64
CA GLU A 99 -1.57 16.01 7.52
C GLU A 99 -1.91 17.46 7.79
N GLY A 100 -1.03 18.19 8.47
CA GLY A 100 -1.22 19.62 8.74
C GLY A 100 -0.46 20.12 9.97
N PRO A 101 -0.82 21.29 10.50
CA PRO A 101 -0.24 21.79 11.73
C PRO A 101 -0.49 20.84 12.90
N ALA A 102 0.53 20.60 13.73
CA ALA A 102 0.51 19.58 14.77
C ALA A 102 -0.72 19.68 15.69
N SER A 103 -1.09 20.90 16.14
CA SER A 103 -2.24 21.10 17.03
C SER A 103 -3.59 20.78 16.38
N VAL A 104 -3.70 21.00 15.05
CA VAL A 104 -4.93 20.69 14.30
C VAL A 104 -5.06 19.21 14.09
N VAL A 105 -3.98 18.55 13.64
CA VAL A 105 -3.93 17.10 13.46
C VAL A 105 -4.26 16.39 14.78
N GLU A 106 -3.64 16.80 15.89
CA GLU A 106 -3.90 16.25 17.21
C GLU A 106 -5.39 16.39 17.63
N SER A 107 -5.97 17.57 17.42
CA SER A 107 -7.38 17.78 17.76
C SER A 107 -8.31 16.89 16.93
N VAL A 108 -8.07 16.79 15.62
CA VAL A 108 -8.87 15.98 14.71
C VAL A 108 -8.73 14.50 15.01
N VAL A 109 -7.50 14.01 15.22
CA VAL A 109 -7.27 12.60 15.55
C VAL A 109 -7.90 12.24 16.89
N ARG A 110 -7.80 13.10 17.89
CA ARG A 110 -8.47 12.90 19.17
C ARG A 110 -9.99 12.80 19.02
N GLU A 111 -10.61 13.64 18.18
CA GLU A 111 -12.04 13.61 17.91
C GLU A 111 -12.47 12.27 17.29
N ILE A 112 -11.79 11.81 16.23
CA ILE A 112 -12.15 10.57 15.56
C ILE A 112 -11.78 9.31 16.34
N SER A 113 -10.77 9.36 17.23
CA SER A 113 -10.37 8.23 18.09
C SER A 113 -11.38 7.92 19.18
N THR A 114 -12.43 8.72 19.36
CA THR A 114 -13.58 8.37 20.21
C THR A 114 -14.49 7.32 19.57
N ILE A 115 -14.36 7.09 18.27
CA ILE A 115 -15.12 6.10 17.53
C ILE A 115 -14.48 4.72 17.76
N ASP A 116 -15.29 3.75 18.19
CA ASP A 116 -14.83 2.40 18.48
C ASP A 116 -14.12 1.74 17.28
N GLY A 117 -12.92 1.26 17.54
CA GLY A 117 -12.06 0.59 16.57
C GLY A 117 -11.17 1.52 15.73
N VAL A 118 -11.21 2.85 15.97
CA VAL A 118 -10.29 3.82 15.34
C VAL A 118 -9.03 3.95 16.20
N ASP A 119 -7.88 3.66 15.61
CA ASP A 119 -6.59 3.73 16.29
C ASP A 119 -5.59 4.60 15.51
N SER A 120 -4.76 5.36 16.24
CA SER A 120 -3.57 5.99 15.66
C SER A 120 -2.44 4.94 15.53
N LEU A 121 -1.81 4.93 14.35
CA LEU A 121 -0.62 4.11 14.07
C LEU A 121 0.68 4.86 14.37
N GLY A 122 0.59 6.16 14.64
CA GLY A 122 1.73 6.99 14.95
C GLY A 122 1.77 8.28 14.15
N ARG A 123 2.67 9.16 14.58
CA ARG A 123 2.87 10.49 14.02
C ARG A 123 4.30 10.65 13.53
N SER A 124 4.46 11.18 12.33
CA SER A 124 5.74 11.58 11.75
C SER A 124 5.77 13.07 11.43
N ARG A 125 6.97 13.64 11.38
CA ARG A 125 7.17 15.00 10.89
C ARG A 125 7.24 14.97 9.37
N ILE A 126 6.62 15.97 8.74
CA ILE A 126 6.84 16.32 7.34
C ILE A 126 7.55 17.67 7.29
N GLU A 127 7.52 18.36 6.19
CA GLU A 127 8.25 19.63 6.05
C GLU A 127 7.82 20.72 7.06
N GLY A 128 8.78 21.42 7.65
CA GLY A 128 8.57 22.53 8.57
C GLY A 128 7.91 22.11 9.89
N THR A 129 6.77 22.72 10.23
CA THR A 129 5.99 22.43 11.44
C THR A 129 4.81 21.49 11.21
N ALA A 130 4.67 20.99 9.99
CA ALA A 130 3.60 20.06 9.65
C ALA A 130 3.93 18.65 10.13
N VAL A 131 2.89 17.96 10.53
CA VAL A 131 2.94 16.53 10.91
C VAL A 131 1.96 15.73 10.08
N ARG A 132 2.26 14.45 9.95
CA ARG A 132 1.36 13.43 9.43
C ARG A 132 1.05 12.45 10.56
N GLU A 133 -0.19 12.12 10.75
CA GLU A 133 -0.62 11.04 11.63
C GLU A 133 -1.44 10.04 10.84
N LEU A 134 -1.09 8.76 10.97
CA LEU A 134 -1.82 7.69 10.32
C LEU A 134 -2.84 7.12 11.31
N VAL A 135 -4.06 6.97 10.82
CA VAL A 135 -5.18 6.43 11.58
C VAL A 135 -5.76 5.25 10.82
N ARG A 136 -5.91 4.12 11.48
CA ARG A 136 -6.60 2.95 10.93
C ARG A 136 -8.00 2.82 11.48
N MET A 137 -8.90 2.26 10.67
CA MET A 137 -10.31 2.07 11.04
C MET A 137 -10.93 0.86 10.34
N PRO A 138 -11.84 0.13 10.98
CA PRO A 138 -12.63 -0.89 10.32
C PRO A 138 -13.58 -0.28 9.27
N TYR A 139 -13.89 -1.04 8.22
CA TYR A 139 -14.81 -0.60 7.16
C TYR A 139 -16.17 -0.13 7.69
N ARG A 140 -16.69 -0.78 8.75
CA ARG A 140 -18.00 -0.45 9.34
C ARG A 140 -18.12 1.00 9.84
N VAL A 141 -17.02 1.60 10.32
CA VAL A 141 -17.01 2.98 10.84
C VAL A 141 -16.38 3.97 9.87
N ALA A 142 -15.79 3.52 8.78
CA ALA A 142 -15.12 4.37 7.82
C ALA A 142 -16.00 5.50 7.24
N PRO A 143 -17.30 5.31 6.93
CA PRO A 143 -18.15 6.39 6.48
C PRO A 143 -18.26 7.51 7.51
N GLN A 144 -18.50 7.18 8.80
CA GLN A 144 -18.57 8.14 9.89
C GLN A 144 -17.27 8.90 10.09
N VAL A 145 -16.12 8.20 10.09
CA VAL A 145 -14.79 8.82 10.21
C VAL A 145 -14.52 9.76 9.03
N THR A 146 -14.84 9.31 7.81
CA THR A 146 -14.63 10.12 6.60
C THR A 146 -15.45 11.41 6.63
N GLU A 147 -16.69 11.36 7.13
CA GLU A 147 -17.54 12.54 7.28
C GLU A 147 -16.94 13.53 8.29
N GLN A 148 -16.48 13.05 9.45
CA GLN A 148 -15.83 13.90 10.45
C GLN A 148 -14.53 14.51 9.93
N LEU A 149 -13.71 13.73 9.24
CA LEU A 149 -12.47 14.22 8.61
C LEU A 149 -12.76 15.28 7.56
N ARG A 150 -13.77 15.08 6.72
CA ARG A 150 -14.23 16.07 5.73
C ARG A 150 -14.68 17.36 6.38
N ALA A 151 -15.49 17.25 7.43
CA ALA A 151 -15.95 18.42 8.20
C ALA A 151 -14.76 19.18 8.82
N ALA A 152 -13.76 18.46 9.34
CA ALA A 152 -12.55 19.07 9.89
C ALA A 152 -11.73 19.84 8.82
N VAL A 153 -11.59 19.28 7.61
CA VAL A 153 -10.92 19.96 6.49
C VAL A 153 -11.66 21.24 6.11
N VAL A 154 -12.99 21.21 6.06
CA VAL A 154 -13.80 22.38 5.77
C VAL A 154 -13.68 23.43 6.88
N ARG A 155 -13.75 23.04 8.15
CA ARG A 155 -13.52 23.94 9.30
C ARG A 155 -12.15 24.61 9.24
N ASP A 156 -11.09 23.84 8.93
CA ASP A 156 -9.73 24.40 8.80
C ASP A 156 -9.63 25.38 7.62
N ALA A 157 -10.26 25.07 6.49
CA ALA A 157 -10.28 25.97 5.33
C ALA A 157 -10.96 27.32 5.65
N LEU A 158 -12.03 27.30 6.43
CA LEU A 158 -12.78 28.50 6.84
C LEU A 158 -12.12 29.29 7.97
N SER A 159 -11.15 28.71 8.68
CA SER A 159 -10.51 29.35 9.85
C SER A 159 -9.68 30.58 9.54
N GLY A 160 -9.44 30.92 8.26
CA GLY A 160 -8.60 32.05 7.85
C GLY A 160 -7.11 31.91 8.18
N ARG A 161 -6.69 30.75 8.70
CA ARG A 161 -5.29 30.49 9.08
C ARG A 161 -4.35 30.62 7.87
N ARG A 162 -3.20 31.24 8.09
CA ARG A 162 -2.11 31.28 7.11
C ARG A 162 -1.15 30.11 7.37
N GLY A 163 -0.57 29.53 6.31
CA GLY A 163 0.39 28.42 6.38
C GLY A 163 -0.19 27.06 5.99
N ALA A 164 0.39 25.99 6.55
CA ALA A 164 -0.01 24.63 6.22
C ALA A 164 -1.49 24.39 6.55
N ARG A 165 -2.21 23.74 5.62
CA ARG A 165 -3.62 23.40 5.74
C ARG A 165 -3.78 21.95 6.12
N LEU A 166 -4.90 21.64 6.78
CA LEU A 166 -5.31 20.26 7.03
C LEU A 166 -5.60 19.55 5.69
N ARG A 167 -4.96 18.41 5.49
CA ARG A 167 -5.18 17.52 4.35
C ARG A 167 -5.46 16.13 4.86
N VAL A 168 -6.32 15.41 4.17
CA VAL A 168 -6.64 14.02 4.48
C VAL A 168 -6.56 13.22 3.19
N ARG A 169 -5.86 12.09 3.26
CA ARG A 169 -5.83 11.09 2.19
C ARG A 169 -6.31 9.78 2.76
N MET A 170 -7.30 9.20 2.10
CA MET A 170 -7.82 7.88 2.45
C MET A 170 -7.14 6.83 1.59
N ASP A 171 -6.80 5.71 2.22
CA ASP A 171 -6.20 4.53 1.57
C ASP A 171 -4.97 4.89 0.71
N ASP A 172 -4.14 5.81 1.21
CA ASP A 172 -2.86 6.13 0.62
C ASP A 172 -1.88 4.98 0.93
N ASP A 173 -1.64 4.14 -0.05
CA ASP A 173 -0.75 2.98 0.01
C ASP A 173 0.68 3.36 0.43
N ARG A 174 1.15 4.54 0.00
CA ARG A 174 2.49 5.06 0.35
C ARG A 174 2.60 5.60 1.77
N ALA A 175 1.47 5.81 2.44
CA ALA A 175 1.50 6.40 3.77
C ALA A 175 2.13 5.46 4.82
N LEU A 176 1.99 4.13 4.65
CA LEU A 176 2.59 3.14 5.54
C LEU A 176 4.09 2.98 5.32
N ASP A 177 4.55 3.09 4.08
CA ASP A 177 5.97 2.95 3.73
C ASP A 177 6.82 4.01 4.47
N GLN A 178 6.28 5.21 4.58
CA GLN A 178 6.95 6.33 5.25
C GLN A 178 7.00 6.22 6.78
N LEU A 179 6.12 5.41 7.40
CA LEU A 179 6.25 5.11 8.84
C LEU A 179 7.43 4.18 9.11
N ALA A 180 7.66 3.21 8.25
CA ALA A 180 8.78 2.27 8.37
C ALA A 180 10.14 3.00 8.27
N GLU A 181 10.25 4.00 7.38
CA GLU A 181 11.47 4.81 7.22
C GLU A 181 11.75 5.75 8.41
N THR A 182 10.72 6.14 9.15
CA THR A 182 10.87 7.09 10.27
C THR A 182 11.13 6.38 11.61
N ALA A 183 10.91 5.06 11.68
CA ALA A 183 11.09 4.24 12.88
C ALA A 183 12.50 3.63 13.01
N LEU A 184 13.37 3.82 12.01
CA LEU A 184 14.79 3.44 11.97
C LEU A 184 15.67 4.64 12.28
#